data_018cf2e2d890d3472abb4577fe5a5e0e
#
_entry.id   018cf2e2d890d3472abb4577fe5a5e0e
#
_cell.length_a   1.000
_cell.length_b   1.000
_cell.length_c   1.000
_cell.angle_alpha   90.00
_cell.angle_beta   90.00
_cell.angle_gamma   90.00
#
_symmetry.space_group_name_H-M   'P 1'
#
loop_
_entity.id
_entity.type
_entity.pdbx_description
1 polymer ?
#
loop_
_entity_poly.entity_id
_entity_poly.type
_entity_poly.pdbx_seq_one_letter_code
_entity_poly.pdbx_strand_id
1 'polypeptide(L)'
;MAGEQTWIAWFGVHPPAAWAIAVAVALAAVLVFWVWRKGRPFAPGDVFRASRLSKGNHLFPTQVLITPVSVVQYTPRWIGRQEETIHMAHLSSVKIDTGLLLSNLLIETSGGSDPIRCHGHHKGDANAMKQLIERYQTEYYQKGKTL
;
A
#
# COMPACT_ATOMS: atom_id res chain seq x y z
N MET A 1 -12.45 -32.29 43.95
CA MET A 1 -12.45 -30.86 44.29
C MET A 1 -11.05 -30.26 44.44
N ALA A 2 -10.18 -30.49 43.49
CA ALA A 2 -8.76 -30.01 43.55
C ALA A 2 -8.36 -29.11 42.36
N GLY A 3 -9.28 -28.74 41.52
CA GLY A 3 -8.99 -28.00 40.26
C GLY A 3 -9.20 -26.48 40.29
N GLU A 4 -9.93 -25.95 41.25
CA GLU A 4 -10.27 -24.52 41.26
C GLU A 4 -9.25 -23.59 41.93
N GLN A 5 -8.37 -24.17 42.78
CA GLN A 5 -7.41 -23.37 43.55
C GLN A 5 -6.14 -23.02 42.76
N THR A 6 -5.87 -23.69 41.65
CA THR A 6 -4.62 -23.51 40.90
C THR A 6 -4.58 -22.19 40.12
N TRP A 7 -5.71 -21.70 39.65
CA TRP A 7 -5.78 -20.42 38.86
C TRP A 7 -5.54 -19.19 39.76
N ILE A 8 -6.14 -19.18 40.96
CA ILE A 8 -6.02 -18.06 41.89
C ILE A 8 -4.59 -17.97 42.46
N ALA A 9 -3.95 -19.11 42.72
CA ALA A 9 -2.56 -19.16 43.16
C ALA A 9 -1.58 -18.68 42.10
N TRP A 10 -1.88 -18.92 40.80
CA TRP A 10 -1.05 -18.47 39.69
C TRP A 10 -1.03 -16.94 39.56
N PHE A 11 -2.17 -16.26 39.80
CA PHE A 11 -2.28 -14.81 39.78
C PHE A 11 -1.59 -14.11 40.96
N GLY A 12 -1.42 -14.79 42.12
CA GLY A 12 -0.81 -14.20 43.31
C GLY A 12 0.71 -14.33 43.36
N VAL A 13 1.32 -15.20 42.57
CA VAL A 13 2.78 -15.53 42.65
C VAL A 13 3.62 -14.74 41.65
N HIS A 14 2.99 -14.09 40.63
CA HIS A 14 3.79 -13.36 39.65
C HIS A 14 4.07 -11.93 40.12
N PRO A 15 5.31 -11.47 40.09
CA PRO A 15 5.66 -10.09 40.45
C PRO A 15 4.95 -9.13 39.48
N PRO A 16 4.58 -7.93 39.90
CA PRO A 16 3.89 -6.94 39.09
C PRO A 16 4.63 -6.64 37.77
N ALA A 17 5.93 -6.85 37.74
CA ALA A 17 6.73 -6.76 36.51
C ALA A 17 6.35 -7.79 35.45
N ALA A 18 5.95 -9.01 35.81
CA ALA A 18 5.53 -10.04 34.85
C ALA A 18 4.25 -9.66 34.12
N TRP A 19 3.30 -9.06 34.83
CA TRP A 19 2.06 -8.54 34.20
C TRP A 19 2.33 -7.35 33.29
N ALA A 20 3.22 -6.44 33.69
CA ALA A 20 3.61 -5.30 32.85
C ALA A 20 4.26 -5.78 31.55
N ILE A 21 5.11 -6.79 31.60
CA ILE A 21 5.74 -7.40 30.42
C ILE A 21 4.67 -8.08 29.53
N ALA A 22 3.75 -8.86 30.12
CA ALA A 22 2.69 -9.52 29.36
C ALA A 22 1.80 -8.52 28.62
N VAL A 23 1.39 -7.43 29.27
CA VAL A 23 0.62 -6.35 28.68
C VAL A 23 1.41 -5.66 27.57
N ALA A 24 2.69 -5.34 27.78
CA ALA A 24 3.54 -4.72 26.77
C ALA A 24 3.68 -5.60 25.53
N VAL A 25 3.87 -6.92 25.70
CA VAL A 25 3.95 -7.87 24.58
C VAL A 25 2.63 -7.96 23.84
N ALA A 26 1.49 -7.99 24.57
CA ALA A 26 0.16 -8.00 23.94
C ALA A 26 -0.09 -6.73 23.12
N LEU A 27 0.23 -5.56 23.65
CA LEU A 27 0.11 -4.28 22.94
C LEU A 27 1.03 -4.24 21.70
N ALA A 28 2.25 -4.71 21.80
CA ALA A 28 3.17 -4.81 20.68
C ALA A 28 2.62 -5.75 19.58
N ALA A 29 2.09 -6.92 19.97
CA ALA A 29 1.47 -7.86 19.03
C ALA A 29 0.25 -7.26 18.30
N VAL A 30 -0.61 -6.55 19.03
CA VAL A 30 -1.77 -5.84 18.44
C VAL A 30 -1.30 -4.77 17.46
N LEU A 31 -0.28 -4.00 17.80
CA LEU A 31 0.28 -2.96 16.95
C LEU A 31 0.90 -3.56 15.68
N VAL A 32 1.68 -4.63 15.80
CA VAL A 32 2.25 -5.35 14.66
C VAL A 32 1.16 -5.92 13.75
N PHE A 33 0.14 -6.54 14.34
CA PHE A 33 -0.99 -7.08 13.59
C PHE A 33 -1.75 -5.97 12.85
N TRP A 34 -1.96 -4.82 13.49
CA TRP A 34 -2.64 -3.67 12.88
C TRP A 34 -1.85 -3.09 11.70
N VAL A 35 -0.52 -2.90 11.85
CA VAL A 35 0.37 -2.45 10.77
C VAL A 35 0.38 -3.46 9.63
N TRP A 36 0.43 -4.76 9.93
CA TRP A 36 0.39 -5.80 8.92
C TRP A 36 -0.93 -5.83 8.15
N ARG A 37 -2.06 -5.70 8.86
CA ARG A 37 -3.39 -5.64 8.25
C ARG A 37 -3.55 -4.42 7.33
N LYS A 38 -3.05 -3.25 7.73
CA LYS A 38 -3.06 -2.03 6.89
C LYS A 38 -2.17 -2.14 5.64
N GLY A 39 -1.18 -3.00 5.64
CA GLY A 39 -0.31 -3.23 4.49
C GLY A 39 -0.86 -4.20 3.45
N ARG A 40 -2.07 -4.74 3.61
CA ARG A 40 -2.69 -5.61 2.61
C ARG A 40 -3.15 -4.83 1.38
N PRO A 41 -3.26 -5.49 0.19
CA PRO A 41 -3.85 -4.86 -0.98
C PRO A 41 -5.25 -4.33 -0.66
N PHE A 42 -5.53 -3.10 -1.07
CA PHE A 42 -6.79 -2.43 -0.74
C PHE A 42 -7.94 -2.81 -1.66
N ALA A 43 -7.63 -3.35 -2.86
CA ALA A 43 -8.61 -3.75 -3.86
C ALA A 43 -8.16 -5.02 -4.60
N PRO A 44 -9.08 -5.79 -5.18
CA PRO A 44 -8.76 -6.85 -6.13
C PRO A 44 -8.33 -6.24 -7.47
N GLY A 45 -7.38 -6.87 -8.18
CA GLY A 45 -6.88 -6.44 -9.48
C GLY A 45 -5.38 -6.23 -9.52
N ASP A 46 -4.92 -5.49 -10.52
CA ASP A 46 -3.50 -5.20 -10.74
C ASP A 46 -3.01 -4.11 -9.77
N VAL A 47 -2.74 -4.53 -8.52
CA VAL A 47 -2.26 -3.66 -7.45
C VAL A 47 -0.75 -3.82 -7.30
N PHE A 48 -0.03 -2.73 -7.55
CA PHE A 48 1.42 -2.63 -7.34
C PHE A 48 1.71 -1.92 -6.03
N ARG A 49 2.57 -2.51 -5.22
CA ARG A 49 2.90 -1.98 -3.91
C ARG A 49 4.34 -1.49 -3.86
N ALA A 50 4.54 -0.28 -3.34
CA ALA A 50 5.87 0.27 -3.11
C ALA A 50 6.67 -0.57 -2.09
N SER A 51 7.98 -0.60 -2.26
CA SER A 51 8.88 -1.27 -1.32
C SER A 51 8.94 -0.53 0.01
N ARG A 52 8.92 -1.26 1.10
CA ARG A 52 9.11 -0.70 2.45
C ARG A 52 10.51 -0.13 2.69
N LEU A 53 11.47 -0.45 1.82
CA LEU A 53 12.83 0.11 1.86
C LEU A 53 12.89 1.53 1.29
N SER A 54 11.85 1.99 0.60
CA SER A 54 11.77 3.33 0.05
C SER A 54 11.41 4.35 1.14
N LYS A 55 12.04 5.53 1.05
CA LYS A 55 11.77 6.66 1.93
C LYS A 55 10.28 7.04 1.87
N GLY A 56 9.63 7.10 3.02
CA GLY A 56 8.20 7.39 3.14
C GLY A 56 7.27 6.16 3.12
N ASN A 57 7.76 4.97 2.74
CA ASN A 57 6.96 3.74 2.62
C ASN A 57 7.24 2.69 3.72
N HIS A 58 7.97 3.04 4.77
CA HIS A 58 8.44 2.07 5.77
C HIS A 58 7.30 1.36 6.51
N LEU A 59 6.34 2.12 7.03
CA LEU A 59 5.22 1.57 7.80
C LEU A 59 4.03 1.24 6.90
N PHE A 60 3.66 2.18 6.04
CA PHE A 60 2.49 2.11 5.18
C PHE A 60 2.89 2.31 3.72
N PRO A 61 3.23 1.24 2.99
CA PRO A 61 3.63 1.37 1.60
C PRO A 61 2.46 1.86 0.74
N THR A 62 2.76 2.82 -0.12
CA THR A 62 1.85 3.30 -1.15
C THR A 62 1.51 2.17 -2.12
N GLN A 63 0.28 2.10 -2.55
CA GLN A 63 -0.23 1.11 -3.50
C GLN A 63 -0.81 1.83 -4.72
N VAL A 64 -0.64 1.23 -5.89
CA VAL A 64 -1.17 1.75 -7.15
C VAL A 64 -2.03 0.67 -7.78
N LEU A 65 -3.30 0.95 -7.97
CA LEU A 65 -4.23 0.10 -8.70
C LEU A 65 -4.38 0.65 -10.11
N ILE A 66 -4.17 -0.21 -11.10
CA ILE A 66 -4.35 0.14 -12.51
C ILE A 66 -5.55 -0.62 -13.04
N THR A 67 -6.52 0.11 -13.57
CA THR A 67 -7.73 -0.42 -14.19
C THR A 67 -7.83 0.05 -15.63
N PRO A 68 -8.66 -0.56 -16.49
CA PRO A 68 -8.88 -0.10 -17.85
C PRO A 68 -9.43 1.32 -17.96
N VAL A 69 -9.96 1.89 -16.87
CA VAL A 69 -10.63 3.19 -16.83
C VAL A 69 -9.81 4.25 -16.11
N SER A 70 -9.03 3.84 -15.09
CA SER A 70 -8.34 4.79 -14.21
C SER A 70 -7.12 4.17 -13.55
N VAL A 71 -6.21 5.04 -13.11
CA VAL A 71 -5.11 4.73 -12.19
C VAL A 71 -5.44 5.35 -10.83
N VAL A 72 -5.39 4.55 -9.79
CA VAL A 72 -5.67 4.96 -8.42
C VAL A 72 -4.43 4.78 -7.56
N GLN A 73 -3.91 5.86 -7.03
CA GLN A 73 -2.85 5.81 -6.02
C GLN A 73 -3.48 5.83 -4.63
N TYR A 74 -3.18 4.82 -3.85
CA TYR A 74 -3.63 4.67 -2.48
C TYR A 74 -2.46 4.81 -1.52
N THR A 75 -2.50 5.84 -0.68
CA THR A 75 -1.48 6.10 0.34
C THR A 75 -2.10 5.95 1.72
N PRO A 76 -1.87 4.81 2.41
CA PRO A 76 -2.37 4.65 3.77
C PRO A 76 -1.60 5.58 4.69
N ARG A 77 -2.32 6.32 5.53
CA ARG A 77 -1.76 7.17 6.58
C ARG A 77 -1.99 6.52 7.94
N TRP A 78 -1.30 7.03 8.97
CA TRP A 78 -1.50 6.59 10.35
C TRP A 78 -2.98 6.69 10.75
N ILE A 79 -3.59 7.85 10.51
CA ILE A 79 -5.03 8.08 10.66
C ILE A 79 -5.59 8.37 9.27
N GLY A 80 -6.50 7.49 8.78
CA GLY A 80 -7.12 7.64 7.47
C GLY A 80 -6.29 7.10 6.29
N ARG A 81 -6.58 7.65 5.11
CA ARG A 81 -5.98 7.30 3.82
C ARG A 81 -6.06 8.50 2.89
N GLN A 82 -5.19 8.51 1.89
CA GLN A 82 -5.25 9.42 0.76
C GLN A 82 -5.41 8.59 -0.51
N GLU A 83 -6.36 8.94 -1.34
CA GLU A 83 -6.60 8.33 -2.64
C GLU A 83 -6.53 9.42 -3.70
N GLU A 84 -5.75 9.18 -4.73
CA GLU A 84 -5.65 10.03 -5.91
C GLU A 84 -6.01 9.18 -7.13
N THR A 85 -6.98 9.63 -7.90
CA THR A 85 -7.48 8.90 -9.07
C THR A 85 -7.33 9.75 -10.31
N ILE A 86 -6.70 9.19 -11.34
CA ILE A 86 -6.60 9.77 -12.67
C ILE A 86 -7.31 8.87 -13.67
N HIS A 87 -8.22 9.43 -14.42
CA HIS A 87 -8.91 8.71 -15.49
C HIS A 87 -8.00 8.53 -16.69
N MET A 88 -8.09 7.39 -17.41
CA MET A 88 -7.25 7.08 -18.57
C MET A 88 -7.31 8.14 -19.67
N ALA A 89 -8.47 8.82 -19.84
CA ALA A 89 -8.63 9.93 -20.78
C ALA A 89 -7.74 11.15 -20.47
N HIS A 90 -7.35 11.33 -19.21
CA HIS A 90 -6.54 12.48 -18.75
C HIS A 90 -5.07 12.14 -18.58
N LEU A 91 -4.66 10.92 -18.89
CA LEU A 91 -3.26 10.51 -18.88
C LEU A 91 -2.53 11.08 -20.10
N SER A 92 -1.47 11.81 -19.82
CA SER A 92 -0.62 12.42 -20.87
C SER A 92 0.63 11.60 -21.13
N SER A 93 1.41 11.34 -20.11
CA SER A 93 2.64 10.55 -20.24
C SER A 93 2.98 9.77 -18.97
N VAL A 94 3.74 8.69 -19.14
CA VAL A 94 4.26 7.88 -18.06
C VAL A 94 5.77 7.84 -18.16
N LYS A 95 6.45 8.40 -17.16
CA LYS A 95 7.91 8.43 -17.07
C LYS A 95 8.40 7.53 -15.96
N ILE A 96 9.42 6.72 -16.22
CA ILE A 96 10.11 5.90 -15.21
C ILE A 96 11.47 6.52 -14.95
N ASP A 97 11.72 6.81 -13.69
CA ASP A 97 13.04 7.18 -13.18
C ASP A 97 13.61 5.97 -12.44
N THR A 98 14.61 5.34 -13.04
CA THR A 98 15.21 4.10 -12.55
C THR A 98 16.42 4.41 -11.70
N GLY A 99 16.29 4.21 -10.39
CA GLY A 99 17.39 4.27 -9.44
C GLY A 99 18.21 2.97 -9.39
N LEU A 100 19.15 2.88 -8.44
CA LEU A 100 20.02 1.72 -8.29
C LEU A 100 19.24 0.44 -7.94
N LEU A 101 18.36 0.48 -6.95
CA LEU A 101 17.58 -0.66 -6.46
C LEU A 101 16.08 -0.55 -6.76
N LEU A 102 15.55 0.67 -6.69
CA LEU A 102 14.12 0.97 -6.84
C LEU A 102 13.92 1.96 -7.97
N SER A 103 12.71 1.99 -8.50
CA SER A 103 12.28 2.92 -9.54
C SER A 103 11.12 3.77 -9.05
N ASN A 104 11.04 5.00 -9.58
CA ASN A 104 9.92 5.89 -9.39
C ASN A 104 9.15 6.00 -10.70
N LEU A 105 7.84 6.04 -10.60
CA LEU A 105 6.96 6.26 -11.74
C LEU A 105 6.30 7.62 -11.58
N LEU A 106 6.39 8.44 -12.62
CA LEU A 106 5.71 9.72 -12.72
C LEU A 106 4.63 9.61 -13.80
N ILE A 107 3.39 9.81 -13.40
CA ILE A 107 2.23 9.80 -14.30
C ILE A 107 1.75 11.23 -14.46
N GLU A 108 1.96 11.78 -15.64
CA GLU A 108 1.58 13.15 -15.98
C GLU A 108 0.14 13.20 -16.52
N THR A 109 -0.56 14.28 -16.21
CA THR A 109 -1.95 14.50 -16.62
C THR A 109 -2.06 15.62 -17.65
N SER A 110 -3.02 15.52 -18.55
CA SER A 110 -3.33 16.56 -19.57
C SER A 110 -4.32 17.63 -19.08
N GLY A 111 -4.94 17.45 -17.90
CA GLY A 111 -6.04 18.28 -17.42
C GLY A 111 -5.70 19.29 -16.33
N GLY A 112 -4.41 19.60 -16.08
CA GLY A 112 -4.00 20.52 -15.02
C GLY A 112 -4.12 19.96 -13.60
N SER A 113 -4.43 18.68 -13.45
CA SER A 113 -4.35 17.96 -12.17
C SER A 113 -2.88 17.67 -11.83
N ASP A 114 -2.58 17.59 -10.53
CA ASP A 114 -1.24 17.25 -10.09
C ASP A 114 -0.82 15.86 -10.59
N PRO A 115 0.45 15.68 -11.02
CA PRO A 115 0.95 14.40 -11.48
C PRO A 115 1.04 13.40 -10.32
N ILE A 116 0.63 12.15 -10.56
CA ILE A 116 0.83 11.07 -9.59
C ILE A 116 2.31 10.65 -9.57
N ARG A 117 2.90 10.66 -8.38
CA ARG A 117 4.28 10.26 -8.14
C ARG A 117 4.32 8.97 -7.31
N CYS A 118 4.64 7.86 -7.97
CA CYS A 118 4.77 6.57 -7.33
C CYS A 118 6.24 6.31 -7.01
N HIS A 119 6.62 6.43 -5.73
CA HIS A 119 8.00 6.27 -5.30
C HIS A 119 8.29 4.85 -4.79
N GLY A 120 9.47 4.34 -5.13
CA GLY A 120 10.03 3.16 -4.49
C GLY A 120 9.41 1.83 -4.91
N HIS A 121 9.02 1.68 -6.14
CA HIS A 121 8.61 0.40 -6.71
C HIS A 121 9.82 -0.42 -7.18
N HIS A 122 9.70 -1.75 -7.20
CA HIS A 122 10.72 -2.58 -7.84
C HIS A 122 10.75 -2.28 -9.35
N LYS A 123 11.93 -2.43 -9.97
CA LYS A 123 12.12 -2.15 -11.41
C LYS A 123 11.15 -2.95 -12.29
N GLY A 124 10.92 -4.23 -11.94
CA GLY A 124 9.96 -5.09 -12.63
C GLY A 124 8.54 -4.55 -12.54
N ASP A 125 8.12 -4.14 -11.33
CA ASP A 125 6.79 -3.57 -11.09
C ASP A 125 6.60 -2.26 -11.84
N ALA A 126 7.59 -1.37 -11.81
CA ALA A 126 7.52 -0.08 -12.52
C ALA A 126 7.36 -0.28 -14.04
N ASN A 127 8.09 -1.23 -14.63
CA ASN A 127 7.94 -1.57 -16.03
C ASN A 127 6.58 -2.20 -16.34
N ALA A 128 6.12 -3.12 -15.49
CA ALA A 128 4.80 -3.73 -15.64
C ALA A 128 3.67 -2.70 -15.54
N MET A 129 3.76 -1.76 -14.59
CA MET A 129 2.83 -0.65 -14.44
C MET A 129 2.77 0.20 -15.71
N LYS A 130 3.94 0.58 -16.26
CA LYS A 130 4.01 1.36 -17.49
C LYS A 130 3.35 0.63 -18.66
N GLN A 131 3.73 -0.62 -18.91
CA GLN A 131 3.16 -1.43 -20.00
C GLN A 131 1.63 -1.60 -19.86
N LEU A 132 1.16 -1.80 -18.63
CA LEU A 132 -0.26 -1.97 -18.36
C LEU A 132 -1.04 -0.68 -18.63
N ILE A 133 -0.51 0.46 -18.21
CA ILE A 133 -1.10 1.78 -18.47
C ILE A 133 -1.15 2.06 -19.97
N GLU A 134 -0.03 1.86 -20.70
CA GLU A 134 0.05 2.10 -22.14
C GLU A 134 -0.93 1.19 -22.91
N ARG A 135 -1.08 -0.07 -22.49
CA ARG A 135 -2.04 -0.99 -23.07
C ARG A 135 -3.48 -0.51 -22.86
N TYR A 136 -3.87 -0.19 -21.63
CA TYR A 136 -5.22 0.27 -21.32
C TYR A 136 -5.53 1.62 -21.95
N GLN A 137 -4.55 2.51 -22.04
CA GLN A 137 -4.70 3.77 -22.74
C GLN A 137 -4.96 3.54 -24.24
N THR A 138 -4.23 2.64 -24.87
CA THR A 138 -4.43 2.27 -26.28
C THR A 138 -5.82 1.66 -26.48
N GLU A 139 -6.24 0.73 -25.64
CA GLU A 139 -7.58 0.13 -25.68
C GLU A 139 -8.69 1.18 -25.50
N TYR A 140 -8.49 2.15 -24.60
CA TYR A 140 -9.44 3.22 -24.35
C TYR A 140 -9.64 4.08 -25.59
N TYR A 141 -8.55 4.50 -26.26
CA TYR A 141 -8.64 5.30 -27.49
C TYR A 141 -9.16 4.53 -28.71
N GLN A 142 -8.89 3.24 -28.78
CA GLN A 142 -9.43 2.38 -29.84
C GLN A 142 -10.95 2.22 -29.72
N LYS A 143 -11.47 2.00 -28.52
CA LYS A 143 -12.91 1.91 -28.27
C LYS A 143 -13.63 3.21 -28.57
N GLY A 144 -13.01 4.36 -28.30
CA GLY A 144 -13.58 5.67 -28.62
C GLY A 144 -13.62 6.00 -30.11
N LYS A 145 -12.86 5.29 -30.96
CA LYS A 145 -12.91 5.45 -32.44
C LYS A 145 -13.97 4.60 -33.12
N THR A 146 -14.52 3.61 -32.41
CA THR A 146 -15.47 2.63 -32.99
C THR A 146 -16.93 3.00 -32.72
N LEU A 147 -17.16 4.10 -32.02
CA LEU A 147 -18.47 4.74 -31.79
C LEU A 147 -18.60 6.02 -32.62
#